data_bfbd6ffb4bd980d9f77381282e00218c
#
_entry.id   bfbd6ffb4bd980d9f77381282e00218c
#
_cell.length_a   1.000
_cell.length_b   1.000
_cell.length_c   1.000
_cell.angle_alpha   90.00
_cell.angle_beta   90.00
_cell.angle_gamma   90.00
#
_symmetry.space_group_name_H-M   'P 1'
#
loop_
_entity.id
_entity.type
_entity.pdbx_description
1 polymer ?
#
loop_
_entity_poly.entity_id
_entity_poly.type
_entity_poly.pdbx_seq_one_letter_code
_entity_poly.pdbx_strand_id
1 'polypeptide(L)'
;MADLEKKEEKSRQWKPYSCSELSAFCLQVSLLLEAAVPLDEGFSIMAEDAADEKERQMLLYMSEGAELGDPCFKIFKDTGVFPDYVIRMAKLGQETGTLDQMMKSLSDYYEKEDRLIKTLKNAVRYPAMMILMLLVVLFVLFVKVMPIFSKVYEQLGAEMSPVAQ
;
A
#
# COMPACT_ATOMS: atom_id res chain seq x y z
N MET A 1 -8.98 18.45 -25.55
CA MET A 1 -8.80 18.94 -24.17
C MET A 1 -9.80 18.32 -23.22
N ALA A 2 -11.10 18.37 -23.48
CA ALA A 2 -12.13 17.77 -22.62
C ALA A 2 -12.00 16.24 -22.41
N ASP A 3 -11.52 15.50 -23.41
CA ASP A 3 -11.27 14.05 -23.31
C ASP A 3 -10.05 13.71 -22.42
N LEU A 4 -9.03 14.55 -22.42
CA LEU A 4 -7.86 14.38 -21.56
C LEU A 4 -8.21 14.68 -20.09
N GLU A 5 -8.98 15.75 -19.84
CA GLU A 5 -9.48 16.08 -18.50
C GLU A 5 -10.41 14.99 -17.95
N LYS A 6 -11.29 14.44 -18.78
CA LYS A 6 -12.20 13.35 -18.40
C LYS A 6 -11.45 12.04 -18.12
N LYS A 7 -10.31 11.81 -18.79
CA LYS A 7 -9.44 10.67 -18.61
C LYS A 7 -8.58 10.81 -17.33
N GLU A 8 -8.12 12.04 -17.02
CA GLU A 8 -7.42 12.34 -15.75
C GLU A 8 -8.36 12.30 -14.53
N GLU A 9 -9.62 12.69 -14.70
CA GLU A 9 -10.63 12.62 -13.65
C GLU A 9 -11.03 11.17 -13.33
N LYS A 10 -11.06 10.30 -14.35
CA LYS A 10 -11.33 8.87 -14.21
C LYS A 10 -10.16 8.11 -13.57
N SER A 11 -8.90 8.54 -13.79
CA SER A 11 -7.70 7.94 -13.15
C SER A 11 -7.63 8.18 -11.64
N ARG A 12 -8.33 9.18 -11.12
CA ARG A 12 -8.42 9.47 -9.67
C ARG A 12 -9.46 8.61 -8.93
N GLN A 13 -10.19 7.77 -9.62
CA GLN A 13 -11.32 7.02 -9.07
C GLN A 13 -10.89 5.73 -8.35
N TRP A 14 -9.69 5.21 -8.63
CA TRP A 14 -9.22 3.94 -8.09
C TRP A 14 -8.14 4.13 -7.03
N LYS A 15 -8.17 3.27 -6.02
CA LYS A 15 -7.19 3.28 -4.93
C LYS A 15 -5.86 2.67 -5.41
N PRO A 16 -4.70 3.28 -5.09
CA PRO A 16 -3.41 2.65 -5.36
C PRO A 16 -3.31 1.25 -4.74
N TYR A 17 -2.76 0.31 -5.48
CA TYR A 17 -2.55 -1.05 -5.02
C TYR A 17 -1.50 -1.13 -3.90
N SER A 18 -1.76 -1.98 -2.91
CA SER A 18 -0.76 -2.40 -1.93
C SER A 18 0.29 -3.33 -2.56
N CYS A 19 1.41 -3.57 -1.86
CA CYS A 19 2.44 -4.49 -2.35
C CYS A 19 1.89 -5.90 -2.60
N SER A 20 0.96 -6.38 -1.76
CA SER A 20 0.30 -7.67 -1.94
C SER A 20 -0.57 -7.72 -3.19
N GLU A 21 -1.37 -6.67 -3.43
CA GLU A 21 -2.23 -6.56 -4.62
C GLU A 21 -1.38 -6.42 -5.89
N LEU A 22 -0.30 -5.62 -5.86
CA LEU A 22 0.64 -5.50 -6.98
C LEU A 22 1.32 -6.82 -7.33
N SER A 23 1.75 -7.58 -6.31
CA SER A 23 2.34 -8.90 -6.52
C SER A 23 1.37 -9.86 -7.19
N ALA A 24 0.13 -9.94 -6.68
CA ALA A 24 -0.89 -10.81 -7.24
C ALA A 24 -1.26 -10.42 -8.68
N PHE A 25 -1.49 -9.14 -8.93
CA PHE A 25 -1.80 -8.62 -10.26
C PHE A 25 -0.67 -8.93 -11.27
N CYS A 26 0.59 -8.60 -10.93
CA CYS A 26 1.72 -8.86 -11.81
C CYS A 26 1.90 -10.37 -12.08
N LEU A 27 1.63 -11.24 -11.09
CA LEU A 27 1.67 -12.68 -11.28
C LEU A 27 0.60 -13.13 -12.26
N GLN A 28 -0.64 -12.69 -12.09
CA GLN A 28 -1.74 -13.05 -12.99
C GLN A 28 -1.46 -12.64 -14.43
N VAL A 29 -1.01 -11.40 -14.64
CA VAL A 29 -0.62 -10.89 -15.97
C VAL A 29 0.54 -11.71 -16.56
N SER A 30 1.57 -12.05 -15.77
CA SER A 30 2.67 -12.91 -16.24
C SER A 30 2.16 -14.27 -16.71
N LEU A 31 1.31 -14.93 -15.92
CA LEU A 31 0.76 -16.25 -16.26
C LEU A 31 -0.12 -16.22 -17.51
N LEU A 32 -0.94 -15.18 -17.68
CA LEU A 32 -1.75 -15.00 -18.88
C LEU A 32 -0.88 -14.81 -20.13
N LEU A 33 0.19 -14.01 -20.03
CA LEU A 33 1.14 -13.81 -21.12
C LEU A 33 1.93 -15.10 -21.44
N GLU A 34 2.36 -15.86 -20.43
CA GLU A 34 3.00 -17.18 -20.61
C GLU A 34 2.06 -18.18 -21.30
N ALA A 35 0.76 -18.09 -21.04
CA ALA A 35 -0.26 -18.88 -21.71
C ALA A 35 -0.62 -18.34 -23.11
N ALA A 36 0.06 -17.31 -23.60
CA ALA A 36 -0.21 -16.62 -24.86
C ALA A 36 -1.65 -16.05 -24.96
N VAL A 37 -2.27 -15.71 -23.83
CA VAL A 37 -3.56 -15.03 -23.78
C VAL A 37 -3.36 -13.55 -24.09
N PRO A 38 -4.12 -12.97 -25.04
CA PRO A 38 -4.08 -11.54 -25.31
C PRO A 38 -4.44 -10.71 -24.08
N LEU A 39 -3.85 -9.50 -23.93
CA LEU A 39 -4.03 -8.67 -22.71
C LEU A 39 -5.48 -8.20 -22.52
N ASP A 40 -6.20 -7.95 -23.61
CA ASP A 40 -7.64 -7.57 -23.58
C ASP A 40 -8.49 -8.70 -22.97
N GLU A 41 -8.31 -9.92 -23.47
CA GLU A 41 -8.98 -11.11 -22.93
C GLU A 41 -8.50 -11.39 -21.47
N GLY A 42 -7.20 -11.28 -21.23
CA GLY A 42 -6.61 -11.48 -19.91
C GLY A 42 -7.21 -10.56 -18.84
N PHE A 43 -7.32 -9.25 -19.12
CA PHE A 43 -7.95 -8.30 -18.19
C PHE A 43 -9.44 -8.54 -18.03
N SER A 44 -10.13 -8.99 -19.09
CA SER A 44 -11.55 -9.38 -19.00
C SER A 44 -11.75 -10.58 -18.07
N ILE A 45 -10.93 -11.63 -18.19
CA ILE A 45 -10.96 -12.79 -17.29
C ILE A 45 -10.68 -12.37 -15.84
N MET A 46 -9.66 -11.52 -15.60
CA MET A 46 -9.37 -11.01 -14.28
C MET A 46 -10.53 -10.19 -13.70
N ALA A 47 -11.30 -9.49 -14.54
CA ALA A 47 -12.46 -8.73 -14.11
C ALA A 47 -13.63 -9.61 -13.62
N GLU A 48 -13.74 -10.85 -14.10
CA GLU A 48 -14.75 -11.81 -13.62
C GLU A 48 -14.46 -12.27 -12.19
N ASP A 49 -13.17 -12.38 -11.84
CA ASP A 49 -12.69 -12.81 -10.52
C ASP A 49 -12.41 -11.64 -9.56
N ALA A 50 -12.72 -10.39 -9.95
CA ALA A 50 -12.42 -9.19 -9.17
C ALA A 50 -13.11 -9.22 -7.79
N ALA A 51 -12.38 -8.80 -6.76
CA ALA A 51 -12.82 -8.81 -5.37
C ALA A 51 -13.95 -7.80 -5.09
N ASP A 52 -13.95 -6.68 -5.79
CA ASP A 52 -14.99 -5.66 -5.68
C ASP A 52 -15.36 -5.03 -7.05
N GLU A 53 -16.47 -4.31 -7.07
CA GLU A 53 -17.00 -3.68 -8.30
C GLU A 53 -16.06 -2.59 -8.84
N LYS A 54 -15.26 -1.94 -8.00
CA LYS A 54 -14.31 -0.90 -8.45
C LYS A 54 -13.12 -1.52 -9.16
N GLU A 55 -12.60 -2.62 -8.62
CA GLU A 55 -11.55 -3.40 -9.26
C GLU A 55 -12.02 -3.97 -10.60
N ARG A 56 -13.23 -4.52 -10.61
CA ARG A 56 -13.86 -5.01 -11.85
C ARG A 56 -13.96 -3.93 -12.92
N GLN A 57 -14.44 -2.73 -12.57
CA GLN A 57 -14.55 -1.62 -13.51
C GLN A 57 -13.17 -1.15 -14.01
N MET A 58 -12.16 -1.17 -13.17
CA MET A 58 -10.79 -0.85 -13.55
C MET A 58 -10.24 -1.86 -14.56
N LEU A 59 -10.41 -3.17 -14.30
CA LEU A 59 -9.94 -4.23 -15.17
C LEU A 59 -10.67 -4.22 -16.53
N LEU A 60 -11.98 -3.95 -16.54
CA LEU A 60 -12.73 -3.75 -17.79
C LEU A 60 -12.24 -2.52 -18.56
N TYR A 61 -11.91 -1.41 -17.89
CA TYR A 61 -11.29 -0.25 -18.52
C TYR A 61 -9.92 -0.60 -19.14
N MET A 62 -9.13 -1.46 -18.46
CA MET A 62 -7.84 -1.92 -18.97
C MET A 62 -8.02 -2.85 -20.17
N SER A 63 -9.02 -3.74 -20.15
CA SER A 63 -9.39 -4.61 -21.26
C SER A 63 -9.78 -3.79 -22.50
N GLU A 64 -10.65 -2.78 -22.35
CA GLU A 64 -11.04 -1.87 -23.43
C GLU A 64 -9.82 -1.13 -24.03
N GLY A 65 -8.91 -0.65 -23.18
CA GLY A 65 -7.68 0.00 -23.63
C GLY A 65 -6.78 -0.94 -24.44
N ALA A 66 -6.67 -2.21 -24.02
CA ALA A 66 -5.88 -3.22 -24.72
C ALA A 66 -6.52 -3.62 -26.05
N GLU A 67 -7.85 -3.76 -26.12
CA GLU A 67 -8.61 -4.01 -27.35
C GLU A 67 -8.42 -2.89 -28.38
N LEU A 68 -8.35 -1.64 -27.92
CA LEU A 68 -8.04 -0.48 -28.77
C LEU A 68 -6.58 -0.41 -29.24
N GLY A 69 -5.73 -1.33 -28.78
CA GLY A 69 -4.31 -1.40 -29.12
C GLY A 69 -3.44 -0.41 -28.36
N ASP A 70 -3.92 0.15 -27.26
CA ASP A 70 -3.10 0.98 -26.38
C ASP A 70 -1.97 0.14 -25.76
N PRO A 71 -0.74 0.67 -25.68
CA PRO A 71 0.36 -0.06 -25.08
C PRO A 71 0.14 -0.24 -23.57
N CYS A 72 0.55 -1.41 -23.03
CA CYS A 72 0.32 -1.83 -21.66
C CYS A 72 0.74 -0.77 -20.62
N PHE A 73 1.92 -0.15 -20.82
CA PHE A 73 2.41 0.89 -19.90
C PHE A 73 1.52 2.15 -19.87
N LYS A 74 0.84 2.46 -20.99
CA LYS A 74 -0.09 3.59 -21.07
C LYS A 74 -1.37 3.26 -20.33
N ILE A 75 -1.89 2.05 -20.51
CA ILE A 75 -3.07 1.54 -19.79
C ILE A 75 -2.82 1.61 -18.28
N PHE A 76 -1.66 1.10 -17.80
CA PHE A 76 -1.28 1.16 -16.39
C PHE A 76 -1.19 2.58 -15.85
N LYS A 77 -0.58 3.49 -16.63
CA LYS A 77 -0.47 4.90 -16.26
C LYS A 77 -1.83 5.58 -16.15
N ASP A 78 -2.72 5.31 -17.09
CA ASP A 78 -4.05 5.93 -17.17
C ASP A 78 -4.97 5.51 -16.01
N THR A 79 -4.76 4.34 -15.39
CA THR A 79 -5.48 3.93 -14.18
C THR A 79 -5.05 4.70 -12.94
N GLY A 80 -3.82 5.18 -12.87
CA GLY A 80 -3.25 5.86 -11.69
C GLY A 80 -3.06 4.98 -10.45
N VAL A 81 -3.26 3.67 -10.58
CA VAL A 81 -3.17 2.67 -9.48
C VAL A 81 -1.75 2.16 -9.30
N PHE A 82 -1.00 2.11 -10.38
CA PHE A 82 0.33 1.50 -10.42
C PHE A 82 1.44 2.52 -10.12
N PRO A 83 2.46 2.13 -9.31
CA PRO A 83 3.64 2.94 -9.11
C PRO A 83 4.42 3.15 -10.43
N ASP A 84 5.12 4.28 -10.53
CA ASP A 84 5.98 4.60 -11.69
C ASP A 84 6.98 3.49 -12.05
N TYR A 85 7.43 2.73 -11.06
CA TYR A 85 8.34 1.61 -11.27
C TYR A 85 7.71 0.51 -12.13
N VAL A 86 6.46 0.12 -11.81
CA VAL A 86 5.69 -0.86 -12.60
C VAL A 86 5.48 -0.37 -14.03
N ILE A 87 5.10 0.91 -14.19
CA ILE A 87 4.85 1.52 -15.51
C ILE A 87 6.11 1.48 -16.37
N ARG A 88 7.27 1.84 -15.80
CA ARG A 88 8.56 1.81 -16.53
C ARG A 88 8.99 0.40 -16.89
N MET A 89 8.81 -0.57 -15.99
CA MET A 89 9.14 -1.97 -16.27
C MET A 89 8.20 -2.59 -17.30
N ALA A 90 6.91 -2.27 -17.27
CA ALA A 90 5.96 -2.69 -18.30
C ALA A 90 6.33 -2.13 -19.67
N LYS A 91 6.75 -0.85 -19.74
CA LYS A 91 7.22 -0.24 -20.96
C LYS A 91 8.46 -0.97 -21.52
N LEU A 92 9.46 -1.19 -20.69
CA LEU A 92 10.68 -1.89 -21.07
C LEU A 92 10.37 -3.32 -21.56
N GLY A 93 9.54 -4.06 -20.80
CA GLY A 93 9.13 -5.42 -21.17
C GLY A 93 8.39 -5.49 -22.51
N GLN A 94 7.53 -4.51 -22.78
CA GLN A 94 6.82 -4.41 -24.05
C GLN A 94 7.75 -4.07 -25.22
N GLU A 95 8.71 -3.14 -25.02
CA GLU A 95 9.70 -2.76 -26.05
C GLU A 95 10.69 -3.91 -26.36
N THR A 96 11.01 -4.75 -25.39
CA THR A 96 11.95 -5.87 -25.53
C THR A 96 11.27 -7.21 -25.86
N GLY A 97 9.94 -7.28 -25.84
CA GLY A 97 9.18 -8.52 -26.02
C GLY A 97 9.30 -9.50 -24.85
N THR A 98 9.61 -9.01 -23.63
CA THR A 98 9.81 -9.81 -22.42
C THR A 98 8.85 -9.38 -21.31
N LEU A 99 7.64 -8.95 -21.69
CA LEU A 99 6.67 -8.41 -20.73
C LEU A 99 6.26 -9.46 -19.68
N ASP A 100 6.13 -10.71 -20.07
CA ASP A 100 5.87 -11.86 -19.20
C ASP A 100 6.91 -11.97 -18.07
N GLN A 101 8.19 -11.95 -18.42
CA GLN A 101 9.30 -12.04 -17.47
C GLN A 101 9.40 -10.80 -16.58
N MET A 102 9.12 -9.61 -17.13
CA MET A 102 9.10 -8.38 -16.35
C MET A 102 7.95 -8.39 -15.33
N MET A 103 6.75 -8.84 -15.72
CA MET A 103 5.63 -8.98 -14.80
C MET A 103 5.94 -10.01 -13.71
N LYS A 104 6.56 -11.13 -14.05
CA LYS A 104 7.01 -12.12 -13.07
C LYS A 104 8.01 -11.54 -12.07
N SER A 105 9.01 -10.83 -12.57
CA SER A 105 10.02 -10.19 -11.72
C SER A 105 9.42 -9.13 -10.78
N LEU A 106 8.44 -8.36 -11.25
CA LEU A 106 7.70 -7.40 -10.45
C LEU A 106 6.87 -8.10 -9.36
N SER A 107 6.23 -9.20 -9.68
CA SER A 107 5.50 -10.02 -8.70
C SER A 107 6.42 -10.48 -7.57
N ASP A 108 7.56 -11.07 -7.89
CA ASP A 108 8.54 -11.56 -6.92
C ASP A 108 9.13 -10.41 -6.07
N TYR A 109 9.32 -9.23 -6.67
CA TYR A 109 9.79 -8.04 -5.97
C TYR A 109 8.77 -7.56 -4.93
N TYR A 110 7.51 -7.36 -5.32
CA TYR A 110 6.46 -6.87 -4.43
C TYR A 110 6.05 -7.90 -3.38
N GLU A 111 6.16 -9.20 -3.67
CA GLU A 111 5.96 -10.26 -2.66
C GLU A 111 7.00 -10.16 -1.54
N LYS A 112 8.28 -9.97 -1.90
CA LYS A 112 9.36 -9.77 -0.92
C LYS A 112 9.15 -8.51 -0.10
N GLU A 113 8.77 -7.41 -0.74
CA GLU A 113 8.50 -6.14 -0.09
C GLU A 113 7.32 -6.25 0.91
N ASP A 114 6.23 -6.91 0.53
CA ASP A 114 5.08 -7.16 1.40
C ASP A 114 5.46 -8.00 2.62
N ARG A 115 6.26 -9.06 2.43
CA ARG A 115 6.78 -9.89 3.53
C ARG A 115 7.65 -9.08 4.48
N LEU A 116 8.51 -8.22 3.98
CA LEU A 116 9.35 -7.34 4.80
C LEU A 116 8.49 -6.36 5.63
N ILE A 117 7.51 -5.71 5.02
CA ILE A 117 6.60 -4.78 5.70
C ILE A 117 5.82 -5.50 6.81
N LYS A 118 5.30 -6.69 6.55
CA LYS A 118 4.58 -7.51 7.54
C LYS A 118 5.49 -7.91 8.70
N THR A 119 6.72 -8.31 8.42
CA THR A 119 7.70 -8.69 9.44
C THR A 119 8.06 -7.50 10.32
N LEU A 120 8.31 -6.32 9.72
CA LEU A 120 8.62 -5.09 10.47
C LEU A 120 7.43 -4.66 11.35
N LYS A 121 6.21 -4.68 10.83
CA LYS A 121 5.00 -4.36 11.61
C LYS A 121 4.85 -5.27 12.82
N ASN A 122 5.09 -6.56 12.66
CA ASN A 122 5.03 -7.53 13.75
C ASN A 122 6.15 -7.31 14.78
N ALA A 123 7.37 -7.01 14.33
CA ALA A 123 8.51 -6.74 15.21
C ALA A 123 8.32 -5.50 16.09
N VAL A 124 7.68 -4.46 15.56
CA VAL A 124 7.43 -3.20 16.31
C VAL A 124 6.24 -3.32 17.27
N ARG A 125 5.33 -4.24 17.03
CA ARG A 125 4.10 -4.40 17.83
C ARG A 125 4.39 -4.71 19.29
N TYR A 126 5.36 -5.59 19.56
CA TYR A 126 5.74 -5.96 20.92
C TYR A 126 6.40 -4.80 21.71
N PRO A 127 7.45 -4.13 21.20
CA PRO A 127 8.01 -2.96 21.86
C PRO A 127 7.00 -1.84 22.09
N ALA A 128 6.10 -1.58 21.14
CA ALA A 128 5.07 -0.55 21.30
C ALA A 128 4.12 -0.84 22.47
N MET A 129 3.69 -2.10 22.65
CA MET A 129 2.86 -2.52 23.77
C MET A 129 3.61 -2.37 25.11
N MET A 130 4.90 -2.73 25.13
CA MET A 130 5.74 -2.60 26.34
C MET A 130 5.92 -1.14 26.76
N ILE A 131 6.22 -0.26 25.79
CA ILE A 131 6.36 1.19 26.04
C ILE A 131 5.02 1.79 26.51
N LEU A 132 3.91 1.43 25.89
CA LEU A 132 2.59 1.88 26.31
C LEU A 132 2.30 1.49 27.77
N MET A 133 2.57 0.25 28.15
CA MET A 133 2.37 -0.24 29.53
C MET A 133 3.27 0.51 30.50
N LEU A 134 4.54 0.76 30.15
CA LEU A 134 5.46 1.54 30.97
C LEU A 134 4.95 2.97 31.19
N LEU A 135 4.47 3.63 30.14
CA LEU A 135 3.90 4.98 30.23
C LEU A 135 2.66 5.02 31.14
N VAL A 136 1.79 4.00 31.07
CA VAL A 136 0.62 3.91 31.96
C VAL A 136 1.05 3.78 33.41
N VAL A 137 2.03 2.92 33.70
CA VAL A 137 2.56 2.76 35.09
C VAL A 137 3.19 4.07 35.60
N LEU A 138 4.01 4.73 34.77
CA LEU A 138 4.61 6.02 35.13
C LEU A 138 3.52 7.11 35.38
N PHE A 139 2.49 7.14 34.55
CA PHE A 139 1.39 8.07 34.72
C PHE A 139 0.62 7.82 36.05
N VAL A 140 0.33 6.58 36.36
CA VAL A 140 -0.33 6.20 37.63
C VAL A 140 0.57 6.57 38.83
N LEU A 141 1.86 6.31 38.75
CA LEU A 141 2.81 6.72 39.79
C LEU A 141 2.80 8.23 39.97
N PHE A 142 2.88 8.98 38.88
CA PHE A 142 2.89 10.44 38.94
C PHE A 142 1.61 10.99 39.60
N VAL A 143 0.43 10.52 39.17
CA VAL A 143 -0.86 10.99 39.67
C VAL A 143 -1.15 10.54 41.13
N LYS A 144 -0.67 9.35 41.52
CA LYS A 144 -0.94 8.81 42.86
C LYS A 144 0.15 9.11 43.87
N VAL A 145 1.41 9.11 43.48
CA VAL A 145 2.55 9.26 44.40
C VAL A 145 2.89 10.73 44.65
N MET A 146 2.80 11.58 43.62
CA MET A 146 3.06 13.05 43.82
C MET A 146 2.19 13.70 44.90
N PRO A 147 0.84 13.51 44.94
CA PRO A 147 0.01 14.11 45.98
C PRO A 147 0.33 13.56 47.40
N ILE A 148 0.88 12.35 47.51
CA ILE A 148 1.31 11.81 48.82
C ILE A 148 2.54 12.54 49.30
N PHE A 149 3.51 12.81 48.44
CA PHE A 149 4.71 13.57 48.76
C PHE A 149 4.38 15.03 49.16
N SER A 150 3.48 15.70 48.43
CA SER A 150 3.07 17.07 48.77
C SER A 150 2.44 17.17 50.18
N LYS A 151 1.60 16.18 50.54
CA LYS A 151 0.99 16.11 51.89
C LYS A 151 2.04 15.89 52.99
N VAL A 152 3.03 15.07 52.74
CA VAL A 152 4.14 14.81 53.69
C VAL A 152 5.02 16.08 53.86
N TYR A 153 5.30 16.79 52.76
CA TYR A 153 6.06 18.06 52.82
C TYR A 153 5.30 19.16 53.56
N GLU A 154 4.00 19.29 53.37
CA GLU A 154 3.16 20.23 54.12
C GLU A 154 3.16 19.93 55.61
N GLN A 155 3.13 18.66 56.00
CA GLN A 155 3.18 18.22 57.40
C GLN A 155 4.56 18.44 58.06
N LEU A 156 5.64 18.45 57.25
CA LEU A 156 7.00 18.72 57.74
C LEU A 156 7.39 20.20 57.73
N GLY A 157 6.48 21.11 57.32
CA GLY A 157 6.70 22.55 57.35
C GLY A 157 7.76 23.07 56.36
N ALA A 158 8.09 22.31 55.35
CA ALA A 158 8.99 22.72 54.28
C ALA A 158 8.21 23.28 53.09
N GLU A 159 8.36 24.59 52.83
CA GLU A 159 7.83 25.22 51.63
C GLU A 159 8.46 24.61 50.38
N MET A 160 7.63 24.25 49.43
CA MET A 160 8.14 23.75 48.14
C MET A 160 8.88 24.85 47.39
N SER A 161 10.11 24.58 46.99
CA SER A 161 10.92 25.46 46.14
C SER A 161 10.18 25.78 44.83
N PRO A 162 10.23 27.02 44.31
CA PRO A 162 9.48 27.49 43.13
C PRO A 162 9.90 26.83 41.80
N VAL A 163 10.78 25.83 41.85
CA VAL A 163 11.27 25.11 40.64
C VAL A 163 10.32 23.99 40.19
N ALA A 164 9.27 23.69 40.97
CA ALA A 164 8.33 22.61 40.68
C ALA A 164 6.91 23.08 40.29
N GLN A 165 6.76 24.37 39.90
CA GLN A 165 5.53 24.90 39.29
C GLN A 165 5.56 24.81 37.76
#